data_9a4765ce3ec173d5174f522d49d02293
#
_entry.id   9a4765ce3ec173d5174f522d49d02293
#
_cell.length_a   1.000
_cell.length_b   1.000
_cell.length_c   1.000
_cell.angle_alpha   90.00
_cell.angle_beta   90.00
_cell.angle_gamma   90.00
#
_symmetry.space_group_name_H-M   'P 1'
#
loop_
_entity.id
_entity.type
_entity.pdbx_description
1 polymer ?
#
loop_
_entity_poly.entity_id
_entity_poly.type
_entity_poly.pdbx_seq_one_letter_code
_entity_poly.pdbx_strand_id
1 'polypeptide(L)'
;RLQQWDAHSVPCQSLHETISTTCQTSNNNQQQPFDYFFTVESKYIRSFLQQTTTIPTHLHQTWKTRDVHPIFERYHSSWLKHHPLWLHQIWSDADNRQLVQTEYPELLEFYDNLSHTILRVDVVRFLILHRHGGVYADMDVESLKPMDELLNDPATSVLLGFELYEP
;
A
#
# COMPACT_ATOMS: atom_id res chain seq x y z
N ARG A 1 8.94 16.93 -19.64
CA ARG A 1 10.35 16.45 -19.53
C ARG A 1 10.38 15.56 -18.31
N LEU A 2 10.32 14.24 -18.53
CA LEU A 2 10.53 13.23 -17.51
C LEU A 2 11.98 13.34 -17.05
N GLN A 3 12.21 13.76 -15.81
CA GLN A 3 13.52 13.66 -15.18
C GLN A 3 13.79 12.18 -14.89
N GLN A 4 14.93 11.73 -15.39
CA GLN A 4 15.47 10.40 -15.22
C GLN A 4 15.73 10.17 -13.73
N TRP A 5 15.07 9.19 -13.15
CA TRP A 5 15.30 8.78 -11.77
C TRP A 5 16.55 7.92 -11.71
N ASP A 6 17.59 8.43 -11.06
CA ASP A 6 18.73 7.61 -10.64
C ASP A 6 18.34 6.84 -9.37
N ALA A 7 18.21 5.52 -9.53
CA ALA A 7 17.94 4.59 -8.44
C ALA A 7 19.19 4.38 -7.57
N HIS A 8 19.81 5.44 -7.09
CA HIS A 8 20.89 5.33 -6.11
C HIS A 8 20.33 5.48 -4.69
N SER A 9 20.02 4.29 -4.14
CA SER A 9 20.10 3.92 -2.73
C SER A 9 20.10 5.08 -1.73
N VAL A 10 18.94 5.34 -1.14
CA VAL A 10 18.92 5.93 0.20
C VAL A 10 19.28 4.78 1.15
N PRO A 11 20.39 4.86 1.90
CA PRO A 11 20.77 3.82 2.84
C PRO A 11 19.66 3.66 3.89
N CYS A 12 19.30 2.42 4.24
CA CYS A 12 18.32 2.10 5.29
C CYS A 12 18.55 2.80 6.64
N GLN A 13 19.76 3.27 6.89
CA GLN A 13 20.12 4.04 8.09
C GLN A 13 19.48 5.42 8.17
N SER A 14 19.22 6.09 7.03
CA SER A 14 18.63 7.45 7.03
C SER A 14 17.13 7.47 7.31
N LEU A 15 16.42 6.38 7.02
CA LEU A 15 14.99 6.25 7.33
C LEU A 15 14.73 6.11 8.83
N HIS A 16 15.67 5.52 9.58
CA HIS A 16 15.53 5.32 11.02
C HIS A 16 15.62 6.63 11.82
N GLU A 17 16.40 7.60 11.36
CA GLU A 17 16.54 8.90 12.03
C GLU A 17 15.39 9.86 11.72
N THR A 18 14.82 9.82 10.51
CA THR A 18 13.70 10.69 10.12
C THR A 18 12.39 10.35 10.83
N ILE A 19 12.15 9.07 11.13
CA ILE A 19 10.95 8.64 11.87
C ILE A 19 11.06 8.96 13.36
N SER A 20 12.29 9.00 13.91
CA SER A 20 12.51 9.24 15.34
C SER A 20 12.39 10.72 15.75
N THR A 21 12.53 11.66 14.82
CA THR A 21 12.63 13.10 15.14
C THR A 21 11.27 13.82 15.17
N THR A 22 10.19 13.19 14.69
CA THR A 22 8.87 13.86 14.60
C THR A 22 7.95 13.57 15.78
N CYS A 23 8.37 12.77 16.76
CA CYS A 23 7.55 12.33 17.89
C CYS A 23 7.79 13.07 19.22
N GLN A 24 8.45 14.21 19.24
CA GLN A 24 8.58 14.99 20.47
C GLN A 24 8.05 16.40 20.30
N THR A 25 6.74 16.58 20.46
CA THR A 25 6.11 17.74 21.14
C THR A 25 4.58 17.63 21.05
N SER A 26 3.91 17.22 22.10
CA SER A 26 2.85 17.97 22.78
C SER A 26 2.16 17.09 23.84
N ASN A 27 2.37 17.46 25.08
CA ASN A 27 1.52 17.06 26.20
C ASN A 27 0.12 17.62 25.99
N ASN A 28 -0.82 16.78 25.62
CA ASN A 28 -2.23 16.94 25.97
C ASN A 28 -2.95 15.60 25.80
N ASN A 29 -3.63 15.18 26.86
CA ASN A 29 -4.34 13.92 27.07
C ASN A 29 -5.57 13.74 26.15
N GLN A 30 -5.37 13.77 24.85
CA GLN A 30 -6.27 13.20 23.84
C GLN A 30 -5.40 12.47 22.84
N GLN A 31 -5.18 11.18 23.10
CA GLN A 31 -4.55 10.28 22.14
C GLN A 31 -5.40 10.27 20.87
N GLN A 32 -4.90 10.96 19.85
CA GLN A 32 -5.56 11.05 18.55
C GLN A 32 -5.52 9.66 17.88
N PRO A 33 -6.55 9.26 17.18
CA PRO A 33 -6.56 8.01 16.38
C PRO A 33 -5.36 7.88 15.43
N PHE A 34 -4.73 9.01 15.10
CA PHE A 34 -3.58 9.12 14.23
C PHE A 34 -2.30 8.50 14.81
N ASP A 35 -2.06 8.63 16.12
CA ASP A 35 -0.88 8.05 16.78
C ASP A 35 -0.94 6.52 16.82
N TYR A 36 -2.15 5.97 16.94
CA TYR A 36 -2.39 4.53 16.89
C TYR A 36 -2.12 3.97 15.49
N PHE A 37 -2.56 4.69 14.44
CA PHE A 37 -2.34 4.33 13.04
C PHE A 37 -0.84 4.22 12.74
N PHE A 38 -0.03 5.23 13.09
CA PHE A 38 1.41 5.19 12.88
C PHE A 38 2.10 4.06 13.63
N THR A 39 1.68 3.75 14.84
CA THR A 39 2.28 2.67 15.64
C THR A 39 1.98 1.29 15.06
N VAL A 40 0.75 1.07 14.60
CA VAL A 40 0.32 -0.19 13.98
C VAL A 40 1.00 -0.38 12.63
N GLU A 41 1.00 0.66 11.76
CA GLU A 41 1.70 0.60 10.48
C GLU A 41 3.18 0.27 10.64
N SER A 42 3.88 0.90 11.58
CA SER A 42 5.31 0.67 11.77
C SER A 42 5.63 -0.79 12.12
N LYS A 43 4.78 -1.48 12.88
CA LYS A 43 4.95 -2.89 13.22
C LYS A 43 4.82 -3.78 11.99
N TYR A 44 3.80 -3.55 11.15
CA TYR A 44 3.56 -4.36 9.96
C TYR A 44 4.54 -4.02 8.84
N ILE A 45 4.91 -2.76 8.65
CA ILE A 45 5.94 -2.34 7.71
C ILE A 45 7.28 -3.01 8.04
N ARG A 46 7.68 -3.06 9.31
CA ARG A 46 8.92 -3.73 9.72
C ARG A 46 8.90 -5.23 9.42
N SER A 47 7.78 -5.91 9.66
CA SER A 47 7.68 -7.34 9.34
C SER A 47 7.67 -7.58 7.83
N PHE A 48 7.08 -6.68 7.04
CA PHE A 48 7.10 -6.71 5.59
C PHE A 48 8.52 -6.56 5.03
N LEU A 49 9.31 -5.62 5.54
CA LEU A 49 10.69 -5.38 5.11
C LEU A 49 11.65 -6.55 5.47
N GLN A 50 11.21 -7.47 6.34
CA GLN A 50 11.98 -8.67 6.71
C GLN A 50 11.64 -9.89 5.86
N GLN A 51 10.59 -9.82 5.03
CA GLN A 51 10.12 -10.94 4.23
C GLN A 51 10.49 -10.73 2.75
N THR A 52 11.41 -11.50 2.25
CA THR A 52 11.64 -11.84 0.85
C THR A 52 12.46 -10.91 -0.05
N THR A 53 13.02 -11.58 -1.02
CA THR A 53 13.96 -11.08 -2.01
C THR A 53 13.31 -10.69 -3.34
N THR A 54 12.01 -10.91 -3.52
CA THR A 54 11.30 -10.56 -4.77
C THR A 54 9.86 -10.15 -4.49
N ILE A 55 9.40 -9.10 -5.17
CA ILE A 55 8.01 -8.65 -5.11
C ILE A 55 7.16 -9.56 -6.00
N PRO A 56 6.07 -10.20 -5.48
CA PRO A 56 5.21 -11.06 -6.29
C PRO A 56 4.53 -10.30 -7.44
N THR A 57 4.32 -10.98 -8.56
CA THR A 57 3.57 -10.46 -9.71
C THR A 57 2.06 -10.56 -9.49
N HIS A 58 1.58 -9.82 -8.51
CA HIS A 58 0.19 -9.80 -8.07
C HIS A 58 -0.27 -8.35 -7.91
N LEU A 59 -1.26 -7.93 -8.69
CA LEU A 59 -1.90 -6.62 -8.58
C LEU A 59 -3.11 -6.71 -7.66
N HIS A 60 -3.14 -5.81 -6.69
CA HIS A 60 -4.27 -5.60 -5.79
C HIS A 60 -4.89 -4.24 -6.03
N GLN A 61 -6.20 -4.21 -6.20
CA GLN A 61 -7.01 -3.00 -6.27
C GLN A 61 -8.19 -3.14 -5.32
N THR A 62 -8.72 -2.04 -4.79
CA THR A 62 -9.86 -2.05 -3.87
C THR A 62 -11.01 -1.26 -4.46
N TRP A 63 -12.23 -1.78 -4.29
CA TRP A 63 -13.46 -1.09 -4.66
C TRP A 63 -14.63 -1.57 -3.77
N LYS A 64 -15.78 -0.92 -3.85
CA LYS A 64 -16.99 -1.32 -3.11
C LYS A 64 -17.44 -2.75 -3.40
N THR A 65 -17.26 -3.17 -4.66
CA THR A 65 -17.63 -4.50 -5.18
C THR A 65 -16.45 -5.08 -5.97
N ARG A 66 -16.52 -6.37 -6.31
CA ARG A 66 -15.50 -7.00 -7.17
C ARG A 66 -15.62 -6.63 -8.65
N ASP A 67 -16.73 -5.99 -9.03
CA ASP A 67 -16.95 -5.57 -10.41
C ASP A 67 -16.25 -4.23 -10.67
N VAL A 68 -15.55 -4.13 -11.79
CA VAL A 68 -14.96 -2.87 -12.23
C VAL A 68 -16.05 -1.90 -12.63
N HIS A 69 -16.13 -0.78 -11.94
CA HIS A 69 -17.07 0.27 -12.32
C HIS A 69 -16.64 0.88 -13.67
N PRO A 70 -17.56 1.16 -14.62
CA PRO A 70 -17.23 1.64 -15.97
C PRO A 70 -16.29 2.85 -16.01
N ILE A 71 -16.35 3.74 -15.01
CA ILE A 71 -15.47 4.92 -14.92
C ILE A 71 -13.97 4.51 -14.77
N PHE A 72 -13.68 3.31 -14.22
CA PHE A 72 -12.33 2.82 -14.00
C PHE A 72 -11.87 1.81 -15.03
N GLU A 73 -12.73 1.41 -15.96
CA GLU A 73 -12.43 0.36 -16.93
C GLU A 73 -11.17 0.64 -17.76
N ARG A 74 -10.95 1.90 -18.13
CA ARG A 74 -9.73 2.33 -18.84
C ARG A 74 -8.48 2.06 -18.01
N TYR A 75 -8.50 2.45 -16.74
CA TYR A 75 -7.35 2.30 -15.84
C TYR A 75 -7.07 0.84 -15.56
N HIS A 76 -8.09 0.08 -15.18
CA HIS A 76 -7.96 -1.36 -14.92
C HIS A 76 -7.45 -2.11 -16.15
N SER A 77 -7.99 -1.82 -17.36
CA SER A 77 -7.55 -2.43 -18.61
C SER A 77 -6.10 -2.13 -18.95
N SER A 78 -5.56 -0.96 -18.54
CA SER A 78 -4.15 -0.64 -18.75
C SER A 78 -3.22 -1.60 -17.99
N TRP A 79 -3.61 -1.99 -16.77
CA TRP A 79 -2.89 -2.98 -15.98
C TRP A 79 -2.94 -4.37 -16.62
N LEU A 80 -4.12 -4.82 -17.05
CA LEU A 80 -4.27 -6.11 -17.77
C LEU A 80 -3.43 -6.16 -19.04
N LYS A 81 -3.34 -5.04 -19.76
CA LYS A 81 -2.56 -4.92 -20.99
C LYS A 81 -1.04 -5.03 -20.74
N HIS A 82 -0.54 -4.33 -19.72
CA HIS A 82 0.90 -4.27 -19.45
C HIS A 82 1.41 -5.44 -18.62
N HIS A 83 0.51 -6.08 -17.86
CA HIS A 83 0.84 -7.18 -16.95
C HIS A 83 -0.09 -8.39 -17.16
N PRO A 84 -0.17 -8.96 -18.38
CA PRO A 84 -1.16 -10.00 -18.70
C PRO A 84 -0.94 -11.33 -17.99
N LEU A 85 0.26 -11.54 -17.43
CA LEU A 85 0.61 -12.77 -16.70
C LEU A 85 0.55 -12.60 -15.17
N TRP A 86 0.21 -11.41 -14.70
CA TRP A 86 0.06 -11.17 -13.28
C TRP A 86 -1.28 -11.68 -12.79
N LEU A 87 -1.35 -12.05 -11.53
CA LEU A 87 -2.63 -12.25 -10.85
C LEU A 87 -3.24 -10.86 -10.57
N HIS A 88 -4.48 -10.66 -11.02
CA HIS A 88 -5.22 -9.41 -10.79
C HIS A 88 -6.38 -9.68 -9.83
N GLN A 89 -6.40 -8.98 -8.72
CA GLN A 89 -7.43 -9.15 -7.69
C GLN A 89 -8.04 -7.81 -7.31
N ILE A 90 -9.38 -7.75 -7.40
CA ILE A 90 -10.17 -6.65 -6.88
C ILE A 90 -10.77 -7.11 -5.55
N TRP A 91 -10.48 -6.35 -4.51
CA TRP A 91 -10.98 -6.57 -3.15
C TRP A 91 -12.21 -5.70 -2.93
N SER A 92 -13.33 -6.31 -2.61
CA SER A 92 -14.52 -5.58 -2.17
C SER A 92 -14.38 -5.12 -0.71
N ASP A 93 -15.26 -4.20 -0.28
CA ASP A 93 -15.33 -3.80 1.14
C ASP A 93 -15.54 -5.01 2.08
N ALA A 94 -16.31 -6.00 1.62
CA ALA A 94 -16.53 -7.24 2.37
C ALA A 94 -15.27 -8.10 2.46
N ASP A 95 -14.50 -8.23 1.35
CA ASP A 95 -13.23 -8.97 1.33
C ASP A 95 -12.20 -8.30 2.21
N ASN A 96 -12.13 -6.98 2.17
CA ASN A 96 -11.24 -6.18 2.99
C ASN A 96 -11.50 -6.43 4.48
N ARG A 97 -12.76 -6.34 4.90
CA ARG A 97 -13.14 -6.61 6.29
C ARG A 97 -12.88 -8.07 6.68
N GLN A 98 -13.14 -9.02 5.78
CA GLN A 98 -12.86 -10.43 6.01
C GLN A 98 -11.36 -10.67 6.21
N LEU A 99 -10.50 -10.06 5.39
CA LEU A 99 -9.03 -10.14 5.56
C LEU A 99 -8.63 -9.67 6.97
N VAL A 100 -9.14 -8.51 7.40
CA VAL A 100 -8.83 -7.99 8.74
C VAL A 100 -9.32 -8.97 9.81
N GLN A 101 -10.53 -9.47 9.70
CA GLN A 101 -11.12 -10.39 10.68
C GLN A 101 -10.35 -11.71 10.80
N THR A 102 -9.84 -12.25 9.69
CA THR A 102 -9.19 -13.58 9.68
C THR A 102 -7.70 -13.53 9.92
N GLU A 103 -7.01 -12.54 9.38
CA GLU A 103 -5.54 -12.48 9.40
C GLU A 103 -5.01 -11.48 10.44
N TYR A 104 -5.83 -10.50 10.86
CA TYR A 104 -5.46 -9.42 11.77
C TYR A 104 -6.58 -9.15 12.81
N PRO A 105 -7.04 -10.18 13.55
CA PRO A 105 -8.20 -10.05 14.44
C PRO A 105 -8.00 -8.98 15.51
N GLU A 106 -6.77 -8.69 15.92
CA GLU A 106 -6.43 -7.64 16.86
C GLU A 106 -6.67 -6.22 16.33
N LEU A 107 -6.78 -6.06 15.01
CA LEU A 107 -7.07 -4.77 14.36
C LEU A 107 -8.56 -4.60 14.01
N LEU A 108 -9.39 -5.63 14.18
CA LEU A 108 -10.77 -5.61 13.71
C LEU A 108 -11.60 -4.51 14.36
N GLU A 109 -11.50 -4.36 15.68
CA GLU A 109 -12.21 -3.31 16.40
C GLU A 109 -11.79 -1.91 15.94
N PHE A 110 -10.49 -1.68 15.80
CA PHE A 110 -9.96 -0.44 15.24
C PHE A 110 -10.49 -0.18 13.83
N TYR A 111 -10.42 -1.18 12.94
CA TYR A 111 -10.86 -1.09 11.56
C TYR A 111 -12.36 -0.78 11.44
N ASP A 112 -13.19 -1.46 12.22
CA ASP A 112 -14.64 -1.28 12.22
C ASP A 112 -15.05 0.10 12.78
N ASN A 113 -14.27 0.67 13.70
CA ASN A 113 -14.51 1.99 14.30
C ASN A 113 -14.02 3.16 13.45
N LEU A 114 -13.30 2.92 12.33
CA LEU A 114 -12.92 3.99 11.40
C LEU A 114 -14.17 4.63 10.79
N SER A 115 -14.29 5.94 10.94
CA SER A 115 -15.50 6.71 10.60
C SER A 115 -15.80 6.79 9.10
N HIS A 116 -14.75 6.68 8.26
CA HIS A 116 -14.86 6.84 6.81
C HIS A 116 -14.27 5.64 6.08
N THR A 117 -14.93 5.23 5.01
CA THR A 117 -14.49 4.10 4.17
C THR A 117 -13.07 4.32 3.63
N ILE A 118 -12.71 5.55 3.28
CA ILE A 118 -11.37 5.85 2.76
C ILE A 118 -10.27 5.48 3.76
N LEU A 119 -10.48 5.74 5.06
CA LEU A 119 -9.51 5.36 6.10
C LEU A 119 -9.37 3.84 6.22
N ARG A 120 -10.46 3.09 5.99
CA ARG A 120 -10.41 1.62 5.95
C ARG A 120 -9.60 1.13 4.76
N VAL A 121 -9.75 1.78 3.60
CA VAL A 121 -8.95 1.48 2.40
C VAL A 121 -7.48 1.79 2.65
N ASP A 122 -7.16 2.91 3.29
CA ASP A 122 -5.79 3.29 3.63
C ASP A 122 -5.11 2.28 4.57
N VAL A 123 -5.84 1.73 5.52
CA VAL A 123 -5.33 0.66 6.38
C VAL A 123 -5.18 -0.65 5.60
N VAL A 124 -6.22 -1.07 4.91
CA VAL A 124 -6.27 -2.41 4.33
C VAL A 124 -5.28 -2.60 3.18
N ARG A 125 -4.92 -1.56 2.42
CA ARG A 125 -3.90 -1.67 1.36
C ARG A 125 -2.55 -2.16 1.90
N PHE A 126 -2.16 -1.72 3.10
CA PHE A 126 -0.94 -2.21 3.76
C PHE A 126 -1.11 -3.64 4.26
N LEU A 127 -2.27 -4.00 4.78
CA LEU A 127 -2.54 -5.35 5.26
C LEU A 127 -2.57 -6.37 4.12
N ILE A 128 -3.14 -5.99 2.96
CA ILE A 128 -3.12 -6.79 1.74
C ILE A 128 -1.66 -7.03 1.30
N LEU A 129 -0.88 -5.97 1.17
CA LEU A 129 0.52 -6.08 0.77
C LEU A 129 1.36 -6.85 1.78
N HIS A 130 1.12 -6.67 3.08
CA HIS A 130 1.80 -7.44 4.13
C HIS A 130 1.49 -8.93 4.03
N ARG A 131 0.26 -9.29 3.74
CA ARG A 131 -0.17 -10.69 3.68
C ARG A 131 0.21 -11.40 2.38
N HIS A 132 0.12 -10.70 1.26
CA HIS A 132 0.23 -11.30 -0.07
C HIS A 132 1.45 -10.81 -0.86
N GLY A 133 2.09 -9.73 -0.44
CA GLY A 133 3.09 -9.04 -1.27
C GLY A 133 2.44 -8.42 -2.51
N GLY A 134 3.22 -8.22 -3.56
CA GLY A 134 2.71 -7.73 -4.84
C GLY A 134 2.68 -6.20 -4.94
N VAL A 135 1.81 -5.71 -5.79
CA VAL A 135 1.62 -4.29 -6.12
C VAL A 135 0.21 -3.87 -5.76
N TYR A 136 0.07 -2.78 -5.04
CA TYR A 136 -1.23 -2.12 -4.83
C TYR A 136 -1.32 -0.88 -5.71
N ALA A 137 -2.45 -0.73 -6.39
CA ALA A 137 -2.78 0.49 -7.14
C ALA A 137 -4.26 0.85 -6.91
N ASP A 138 -4.55 2.13 -6.72
CA ASP A 138 -5.94 2.60 -6.68
C ASP A 138 -6.62 2.39 -8.05
N MET A 139 -7.95 2.33 -8.07
CA MET A 139 -8.72 2.03 -9.29
C MET A 139 -8.57 3.09 -10.38
N ASP A 140 -8.17 4.31 -10.04
CA ASP A 140 -7.95 5.46 -10.93
C ASP A 140 -6.49 5.62 -11.37
N VAL A 141 -5.62 4.68 -11.01
CA VAL A 141 -4.20 4.68 -11.42
C VAL A 141 -4.03 3.92 -12.73
N GLU A 142 -3.45 4.57 -13.74
CA GLU A 142 -3.16 3.99 -15.05
C GLU A 142 -1.74 3.40 -15.09
N SER A 143 -1.62 2.14 -15.54
CA SER A 143 -0.32 1.57 -15.88
C SER A 143 0.13 2.09 -17.25
N LEU A 144 1.27 2.76 -17.31
CA LEU A 144 1.82 3.32 -18.56
C LEU A 144 2.81 2.38 -19.25
N LYS A 145 3.41 1.44 -18.51
CA LYS A 145 4.40 0.48 -19.01
C LYS A 145 4.51 -0.72 -18.06
N PRO A 146 5.08 -1.84 -18.50
CA PRO A 146 5.40 -2.97 -17.64
C PRO A 146 6.32 -2.58 -16.48
N MET A 147 6.08 -3.18 -15.29
CA MET A 147 6.87 -2.97 -14.08
C MET A 147 7.83 -4.12 -13.78
N ASP A 148 7.86 -5.16 -14.61
CA ASP A 148 8.62 -6.38 -14.35
C ASP A 148 10.11 -6.11 -14.09
N GLU A 149 10.72 -5.17 -14.81
CA GLU A 149 12.11 -4.78 -14.59
C GLU A 149 12.36 -4.20 -13.19
N LEU A 150 11.41 -3.44 -12.66
CA LEU A 150 11.51 -2.86 -11.32
C LEU A 150 11.33 -3.92 -10.22
N LEU A 151 10.46 -4.91 -10.46
CA LEU A 151 10.14 -5.95 -9.49
C LEU A 151 11.18 -7.08 -9.48
N ASN A 152 11.89 -7.29 -10.60
CA ASN A 152 12.90 -8.33 -10.74
C ASN A 152 14.27 -7.93 -10.20
N ASP A 153 14.48 -6.69 -9.79
CA ASP A 153 15.70 -6.27 -9.13
C ASP A 153 15.78 -6.91 -7.73
N PRO A 154 16.76 -7.81 -7.48
CA PRO A 154 16.88 -8.50 -6.19
C PRO A 154 17.25 -7.56 -5.03
N ALA A 155 17.68 -6.33 -5.31
CA ALA A 155 17.93 -5.31 -4.30
C ALA A 155 16.66 -4.55 -3.91
N THR A 156 15.57 -4.70 -4.69
CA THR A 156 14.31 -4.00 -4.45
C THR A 156 13.38 -4.86 -3.59
N SER A 157 13.14 -4.42 -2.35
CA SER A 157 12.19 -5.04 -1.44
C SER A 157 10.87 -4.28 -1.35
N VAL A 158 10.91 -2.97 -1.54
CA VAL A 158 9.74 -2.07 -1.47
C VAL A 158 9.89 -0.96 -2.49
N LEU A 159 8.80 -0.66 -3.19
CA LEU A 159 8.66 0.49 -4.09
C LEU A 159 7.51 1.37 -3.60
N LEU A 160 7.79 2.65 -3.40
CA LEU A 160 6.78 3.65 -3.04
C LEU A 160 6.77 4.76 -4.09
N GLY A 161 5.58 5.08 -4.61
CA GLY A 161 5.39 6.24 -5.48
C GLY A 161 5.23 7.51 -4.64
N PHE A 162 5.85 8.59 -5.07
CA PHE A 162 5.59 9.92 -4.53
C PHE A 162 4.50 10.61 -5.36
N GLU A 163 3.48 11.09 -4.70
CA GLU A 163 2.51 11.98 -5.30
C GLU A 163 3.10 13.38 -5.32
N LEU A 164 3.33 13.91 -6.53
CA LEU A 164 3.77 15.30 -6.67
C LEU A 164 2.52 16.18 -6.55
N TYR A 165 2.38 16.86 -5.44
CA TYR A 165 1.44 17.97 -5.35
C TYR A 165 1.97 19.09 -6.25
N GLU A 166 1.33 19.31 -7.38
CA GLU A 166 1.45 20.58 -8.07
C GLU A 166 0.64 21.62 -7.29
N PRO A 167 1.27 22.72 -6.84
CA PRO A 167 0.59 23.77 -6.10
C PRO A 167 -0.40 24.56 -6.95
#